data_5add418b96f3ae5aa3a5b07f72ff400f
#
_entry.id   5add418b96f3ae5aa3a5b07f72ff400f
#
_cell.length_a   1.000
_cell.length_b   1.000
_cell.length_c   1.000
_cell.angle_alpha   90.00
_cell.angle_beta   90.00
_cell.angle_gamma   90.00
#
_symmetry.space_group_name_H-M   'P 1'
#
loop_
_entity.id
_entity.type
_entity.pdbx_description
1 polymer ?
#
loop_
_entity_poly.entity_id
_entity_poly.type
_entity_poly.pdbx_seq_one_letter_code
_entity_poly.pdbx_strand_id
1 'polypeptide(L)' 'TRFMKVPDGVSVVGIDEDTAIVGGPFEWEVQGRQSAWLFVDGHRKEFKSGQTLVTPKIS' A
#
# COMPACT_ATOMS: atom_id res chain seq x y z
N THR A 1 -1.29 2.96 12.43
CA THR A 1 -0.85 2.92 11.02
C THR A 1 0.59 2.45 10.94
N ARG A 2 0.84 1.51 10.06
CA ARG A 2 2.19 1.05 9.76
C ARG A 2 2.62 1.61 8.41
N PHE A 3 3.91 1.84 8.25
CA PHE A 3 4.46 2.35 6.99
C PHE A 3 5.50 1.36 6.45
N MET A 4 5.45 1.14 5.14
CA MET A 4 6.39 0.27 4.43
C MET A 4 6.99 1.07 3.28
N LYS A 5 8.32 1.11 3.21
CA LYS A 5 9.01 1.79 2.12
C LYS A 5 9.10 0.89 0.91
N VAL A 6 8.80 1.45 -0.25
CA VAL A 6 9.01 0.78 -1.52
C VAL A 6 10.48 0.95 -1.93
N PRO A 7 11.14 -0.09 -2.47
CA PRO A 7 12.56 0.00 -2.84
C PRO A 7 12.91 1.07 -3.86
N ASP A 8 11.94 1.72 -4.49
CA ASP A 8 12.21 2.82 -5.41
C ASP A 8 12.79 4.06 -4.70
N GLY A 9 12.77 4.09 -3.37
CA GLY A 9 13.28 5.21 -2.58
C GLY A 9 12.36 6.42 -2.51
N VAL A 10 11.21 6.38 -3.18
CA VAL A 10 10.29 7.52 -3.28
C VAL A 10 8.93 7.20 -2.71
N SER A 11 8.45 5.97 -2.89
CA SER A 11 7.10 5.59 -2.51
C SER A 11 7.06 5.02 -1.09
N VAL A 12 5.97 5.27 -0.39
CA VAL A 12 5.71 4.70 0.94
C VAL A 12 4.27 4.20 0.96
N VAL A 13 4.06 3.02 1.53
CA VAL A 13 2.72 2.47 1.72
C VAL A 13 2.36 2.59 3.20
N GLY A 14 1.25 3.26 3.48
CA GLY A 14 0.68 3.33 4.82
C GLY A 14 -0.43 2.31 4.96
N ILE A 15 -0.44 1.56 6.06
CA ILE A 15 -1.44 0.51 6.29
C ILE A 15 -2.07 0.76 7.65
N ASP A 16 -3.38 0.98 7.65
CA ASP A 16 -4.13 1.25 8.87
C ASP A 16 -4.31 -0.03 9.71
N GLU A 17 -4.73 0.16 10.96
CA GLU A 17 -5.03 -0.96 11.86
C GLU A 17 -6.10 -1.86 11.24
N ASP A 18 -6.04 -3.14 11.55
CA ASP A 18 -6.97 -4.16 11.05
C ASP A 18 -7.00 -4.24 9.53
N THR A 19 -5.94 -3.80 8.87
CA THR A 19 -5.83 -3.84 7.42
C THR A 19 -4.52 -4.54 7.05
N ALA A 20 -4.56 -5.27 5.95
CA ALA A 20 -3.38 -5.93 5.40
C ALA A 20 -3.35 -5.74 3.90
N ILE A 21 -2.17 -5.81 3.32
CA ILE A 21 -2.01 -5.94 1.87
C ILE A 21 -1.45 -7.32 1.58
N VAL A 22 -2.02 -7.99 0.60
CA VAL A 22 -1.69 -9.38 0.28
C VAL A 22 -1.37 -9.48 -1.20
N GLY A 23 -0.31 -10.19 -1.52
CA GLY A 23 0.09 -10.40 -2.90
C GLY A 23 1.54 -10.00 -3.14
N GLY A 24 1.77 -9.24 -4.20
CA GLY A 24 3.07 -8.78 -4.63
C GLY A 24 3.68 -9.64 -5.72
N PRO A 25 4.85 -9.22 -6.27
CA PRO A 25 5.59 -8.02 -5.83
C PRO A 25 5.06 -6.69 -6.38
N PHE A 26 4.15 -6.70 -7.35
CA PHE A 26 3.65 -5.47 -7.98
C PHE A 26 2.22 -5.13 -7.57
N GLU A 27 1.36 -6.13 -7.46
CA GLU A 27 -0.04 -5.95 -7.18
C GLU A 27 -0.36 -6.51 -5.80
N TRP A 28 -1.10 -5.73 -5.03
CA TRP A 28 -1.43 -6.04 -3.65
C TRP A 28 -2.92 -5.82 -3.45
N GLU A 29 -3.61 -6.81 -2.92
CA GLU A 29 -5.02 -6.65 -2.55
C GLU A 29 -5.12 -6.12 -1.13
N VAL A 30 -5.92 -5.08 -0.95
CA VAL A 30 -6.20 -4.51 0.38
C VAL A 30 -7.30 -5.33 1.03
N GLN A 31 -7.02 -5.84 2.23
CA GLN A 31 -7.97 -6.63 3.01
C GLN A 31 -8.09 -6.05 4.41
N GLY A 32 -9.27 -6.17 5.00
CA GLY A 32 -9.50 -5.72 6.36
C GLY A 32 -10.57 -4.65 6.45
N ARG A 33 -10.56 -3.89 7.54
CA ARG A 33 -11.62 -2.94 7.86
C ARG A 33 -11.32 -1.51 7.45
N GLN A 34 -10.06 -1.20 7.23
CA GLN A 34 -9.59 0.15 7.01
C GLN A 34 -9.00 0.27 5.61
N SER A 35 -8.09 1.20 5.44
CA SER A 35 -7.51 1.51 4.14
C SER A 35 -6.01 1.31 4.16
N ALA A 36 -5.46 1.11 2.96
CA ALA A 36 -4.04 1.29 2.72
C ALA A 36 -3.84 2.56 1.91
N TRP A 37 -2.68 3.17 2.01
CA TRP A 37 -2.37 4.44 1.38
C TRP A 37 -1.04 4.34 0.65
N LEU A 38 -1.00 4.81 -0.57
CA LEU A 38 0.25 4.90 -1.32
C LEU A 38 0.68 6.37 -1.38
N PHE A 39 1.88 6.65 -0.91
CA PHE A 39 2.45 7.99 -0.91
C PHE A 39 3.58 8.04 -1.93
N VAL A 40 3.45 8.86 -2.95
CA VAL A 40 4.44 9.02 -3.99
C VAL A 40 4.58 10.50 -4.30
N ASP A 41 5.80 11.03 -4.19
CA ASP A 41 6.13 12.37 -4.67
C ASP A 41 5.20 13.46 -4.09
N GLY A 42 4.89 13.36 -2.81
CA GLY A 42 4.00 14.32 -2.14
C GLY A 42 2.52 14.09 -2.38
N HIS A 43 2.17 13.09 -3.17
CA HIS A 43 0.79 12.70 -3.42
C HIS A 43 0.45 11.44 -2.65
N ARG A 44 -0.82 11.32 -2.26
CA ARG A 44 -1.31 10.11 -1.60
C ARG A 44 -2.57 9.62 -2.29
N LYS A 45 -2.75 8.30 -2.29
CA LYS A 45 -3.95 7.68 -2.83
C LYS A 45 -4.42 6.61 -1.87
N GLU A 46 -5.72 6.64 -1.55
CA GLU A 46 -6.33 5.66 -0.66
C GLU A 46 -6.81 4.44 -1.44
N PHE A 47 -6.60 3.26 -0.86
CA PHE A 47 -7.12 2.00 -1.38
C PHE A 47 -7.91 1.33 -0.28
N LYS A 48 -9.19 1.14 -0.51
CA LYS A 48 -10.09 0.51 0.45
C LYS A 48 -10.06 -1.00 0.30
N SER A 49 -10.59 -1.69 1.29
CA SER A 49 -10.72 -3.14 1.27
C SER A 49 -11.35 -3.62 -0.04
N GLY A 50 -10.76 -4.62 -0.66
CA GLY A 50 -11.18 -5.17 -1.94
C GLY A 50 -10.55 -4.51 -3.15
N GLN A 51 -9.86 -3.39 -2.97
CA GLN A 51 -9.16 -2.74 -4.08
C GLN A 51 -7.74 -3.28 -4.22
N THR A 52 -7.20 -3.14 -5.43
CA THR A 52 -5.83 -3.55 -5.74
C THR A 52 -4.91 -2.34 -5.72
N LEU A 53 -3.84 -2.46 -4.95
CA LEU A 53 -2.76 -1.48 -4.87
C LEU A 53 -1.63 -1.95 -5.78
N VAL A 54 -1.20 -1.09 -6.69
CA VAL A 54 -0.08 -1.40 -7.60
C VAL A 54 1.13 -0.58 -7.18
N THR A 55 2.25 -1.27 -6.98
CA THR A 55 3.51 -0.63 -6.61
C THR A 55 4.62 -1.03 -7.59
N PRO A 56 5.73 -0.27 -7.65
CA PRO A 56 6.95 -0.82 -8.21
C PRO A 56 7.34 -2.08 -7.45
N LYS A 57 8.12 -2.95 -8.09
CA LYS A 57 8.46 -4.25 -7.51
C LYS A 57 9.05 -4.10 -6.11
N ILE A 58 8.40 -4.75 -5.16
CA ILE A 58 8.88 -4.88 -3.78
C ILE A 58 9.39 -6.31 -3.63
N SER A 59 10.67 -6.49 -3.42
CA SER A 59 11.25 -7.81 -3.29
C SER A 59 12.00 -7.95 -1.99
#